data_6a0a7ecf020320d959c3cfeaf3884de1
#
_entry.id   6a0a7ecf020320d959c3cfeaf3884de1
#
_cell.length_a   1.000
_cell.length_b   1.000
_cell.length_c   1.000
_cell.angle_alpha   90.00
_cell.angle_beta   90.00
_cell.angle_gamma   90.00
#
_symmetry.space_group_name_H-M   'P 1'
#
loop_
_entity.id
_entity.type
_entity.pdbx_description
1 polymer ?
#
loop_
_entity_poly.entity_id
_entity_poly.type
_entity_poly.pdbx_seq_one_letter_code
_entity_poly.pdbx_strand_id
1 'polypeptide(L)'
;YEGLLRADKARELFKQFDVIVEGSDNPSTKYMVTEIADECGKPCVLGGVTGFEGQVMTLMPGQSRYRDIFPDAAPEGGYTPCSLGGVLGPLPGIIGSIQASEVIKIITGAGKTLDRRMLLVNALDMSFTEIKV
;
A
#
# COMPACT_ATOMS: atom_id res chain seq x y z
N TYR A 1 -5.34 2.96 18.51
CA TYR A 1 -4.37 3.95 19.03
C TYR A 1 -4.72 5.33 18.50
N GLU A 2 -4.70 6.33 19.34
CA GLU A 2 -4.93 7.73 18.98
C GLU A 2 -3.61 8.45 18.77
N GLY A 3 -3.51 9.28 17.73
CA GLY A 3 -2.36 10.10 17.42
C GLY A 3 -1.70 9.80 16.09
N LEU A 4 -0.72 10.62 15.72
CA LEU A 4 0.08 10.43 14.53
C LEU A 4 0.99 9.21 14.67
N LEU A 5 0.99 8.34 13.66
CA LEU A 5 1.94 7.24 13.58
C LEU A 5 3.33 7.81 13.27
N ARG A 6 4.26 7.66 14.21
CA ARG A 6 5.68 7.99 14.06
C ARG A 6 6.49 6.71 13.97
N ALA A 7 7.70 6.81 13.44
CA ALA A 7 8.57 5.66 13.17
C ALA A 7 8.88 4.80 14.41
N ASP A 8 9.11 5.42 15.56
CA ASP A 8 9.35 4.73 16.85
C ASP A 8 8.10 3.92 17.27
N LYS A 9 6.94 4.55 17.19
CA LYS A 9 5.67 3.89 17.52
C LYS A 9 5.29 2.80 16.52
N ALA A 10 5.55 3.02 15.24
CA ALA A 10 5.35 2.00 14.20
C ALA A 10 6.18 0.75 14.49
N ARG A 11 7.46 0.88 14.85
CA ARG A 11 8.33 -0.26 15.21
C ARG A 11 7.83 -1.04 16.41
N GLU A 12 7.25 -0.36 17.40
CA GLU A 12 6.65 -1.01 18.56
C GLU A 12 5.37 -1.77 18.18
N LEU A 13 4.50 -1.13 17.40
CA LEU A 13 3.19 -1.68 17.05
C LEU A 13 3.30 -2.84 16.07
N PHE A 14 4.12 -2.72 15.01
CA PHE A 14 4.15 -3.71 13.93
C PHE A 14 4.64 -5.08 14.39
N LYS A 15 5.42 -5.15 15.45
CA LYS A 15 5.83 -6.42 16.09
C LYS A 15 4.64 -7.22 16.62
N GLN A 16 3.51 -6.58 16.90
CA GLN A 16 2.31 -7.20 17.48
C GLN A 16 1.35 -7.75 16.42
N PHE A 17 1.63 -7.53 15.13
CA PHE A 17 0.76 -7.94 14.04
C PHE A 17 1.51 -8.82 13.03
N ASP A 18 0.77 -9.67 12.32
CA ASP A 18 1.33 -10.60 11.33
C ASP A 18 1.46 -9.96 9.95
N VAL A 19 0.57 -9.06 9.59
CA VAL A 19 0.53 -8.36 8.31
C VAL A 19 0.21 -6.89 8.56
N ILE A 20 0.87 -6.01 7.83
CA ILE A 20 0.61 -4.57 7.85
C ILE A 20 -0.20 -4.20 6.59
N VAL A 21 -1.24 -3.41 6.76
CA VAL A 21 -2.02 -2.86 5.63
C VAL A 21 -1.83 -1.35 5.61
N GLU A 22 -1.38 -0.84 4.48
CA GLU A 22 -1.14 0.58 4.26
C GLU A 22 -2.14 1.14 3.24
N GLY A 23 -2.93 2.12 3.64
CA GLY A 23 -3.96 2.75 2.81
C GLY A 23 -4.04 4.27 3.04
N SER A 24 -2.95 4.89 3.53
CA SER A 24 -2.94 6.35 3.71
C SER A 24 -2.86 7.07 2.34
N ASP A 25 -3.24 8.32 2.34
CA ASP A 25 -3.13 9.23 1.19
C ASP A 25 -1.85 10.08 1.21
N ASN A 26 -0.90 9.74 2.08
CA ASN A 26 0.31 10.51 2.30
C ASN A 26 1.55 9.71 1.88
N PRO A 27 2.33 10.18 0.87
CA PRO A 27 3.52 9.48 0.41
C PRO A 27 4.57 9.23 1.50
N SER A 28 4.83 10.21 2.36
CA SER A 28 5.83 10.04 3.43
C SER A 28 5.41 8.96 4.43
N THR A 29 4.12 8.81 4.70
CA THR A 29 3.59 7.72 5.51
C THR A 29 3.80 6.38 4.83
N LYS A 30 3.55 6.28 3.50
CA LYS A 30 3.78 5.05 2.73
C LYS A 30 5.23 4.58 2.82
N TYR A 31 6.19 5.48 2.60
CA TYR A 31 7.63 5.15 2.76
C TYR A 31 7.93 4.67 4.17
N MET A 32 7.54 5.43 5.18
CA MET A 32 7.80 5.08 6.58
C MET A 32 7.18 3.72 6.96
N VAL A 33 5.93 3.49 6.62
CA VAL A 33 5.22 2.24 6.97
C VAL A 33 5.87 1.04 6.29
N THR A 34 6.19 1.14 5.00
CA THR A 34 6.76 0.03 4.24
C THR A 34 8.19 -0.29 4.67
N GLU A 35 9.01 0.72 4.95
CA GLU A 35 10.37 0.53 5.46
C GLU A 35 10.35 -0.13 6.84
N ILE A 36 9.50 0.32 7.75
CA ILE A 36 9.40 -0.25 9.09
C ILE A 36 8.78 -1.66 9.08
N ALA A 37 7.83 -1.93 8.18
CA ALA A 37 7.29 -3.27 8.01
C ALA A 37 8.41 -4.24 7.58
N ASP A 38 9.24 -3.86 6.61
CA ASP A 38 10.41 -4.65 6.17
C ASP A 38 11.42 -4.85 7.32
N GLU A 39 11.78 -3.78 8.05
CA GLU A 39 12.64 -3.84 9.24
C GLU A 39 12.11 -4.83 10.31
N CYS A 40 10.78 -4.88 10.48
CA CYS A 40 10.12 -5.77 11.44
C CYS A 40 9.88 -7.18 10.89
N GLY A 41 10.27 -7.46 9.65
CA GLY A 41 10.03 -8.75 8.99
C GLY A 41 8.55 -9.02 8.73
N LYS A 42 7.75 -7.98 8.49
CA LYS A 42 6.30 -8.09 8.30
C LYS A 42 5.92 -7.83 6.85
N PRO A 43 5.08 -8.69 6.24
CA PRO A 43 4.46 -8.37 4.96
C PRO A 43 3.65 -7.07 5.04
N CYS A 44 3.72 -6.26 3.97
CA CYS A 44 2.96 -5.03 3.88
C CYS A 44 2.11 -5.02 2.60
N VAL A 45 0.80 -4.89 2.75
CA VAL A 45 -0.14 -4.77 1.62
C VAL A 45 -0.49 -3.30 1.43
N LEU A 46 0.00 -2.73 0.32
CA LEU A 46 -0.24 -1.34 -0.02
C LEU A 46 -1.46 -1.17 -0.91
N GLY A 47 -2.24 -0.13 -0.63
CA GLY A 47 -3.24 0.42 -1.52
C GLY A 47 -3.02 1.91 -1.75
N GLY A 48 -3.36 2.37 -2.94
CA GLY A 48 -3.35 3.79 -3.30
C GLY A 48 -4.48 4.10 -4.26
N VAL A 49 -5.02 5.31 -4.16
CA VAL A 49 -6.09 5.79 -5.05
C VAL A 49 -5.83 7.24 -5.43
N THR A 50 -6.16 7.60 -6.67
CA THR A 50 -6.15 8.98 -7.15
C THR A 50 -7.16 9.13 -8.28
N GLY A 51 -8.03 10.14 -8.24
CA GLY A 51 -9.04 10.35 -9.26
C GLY A 51 -9.90 9.10 -9.48
N PHE A 52 -9.71 8.43 -10.61
CA PHE A 52 -10.41 7.21 -11.01
C PHE A 52 -9.50 5.97 -11.01
N GLU A 53 -8.27 6.11 -10.61
CA GLU A 53 -7.26 5.06 -10.65
C GLU A 53 -6.87 4.59 -9.25
N GLY A 54 -6.63 3.29 -9.13
CA GLY A 54 -6.15 2.66 -7.92
C GLY A 54 -5.02 1.70 -8.19
N GLN A 55 -4.24 1.43 -7.17
CA GLN A 55 -3.14 0.45 -7.23
C GLN A 55 -3.07 -0.37 -5.96
N VAL A 56 -2.70 -1.64 -6.10
CA VAL A 56 -2.44 -2.55 -4.99
C VAL A 56 -1.16 -3.33 -5.26
N MET A 57 -0.34 -3.50 -4.24
CA MET A 57 0.83 -4.38 -4.25
C MET A 57 1.04 -4.99 -2.89
N THR A 58 1.77 -6.10 -2.86
CA THR A 58 2.22 -6.77 -1.64
C THR A 58 3.73 -6.72 -1.58
N LEU A 59 4.29 -6.20 -0.50
CA LEU A 59 5.72 -6.22 -0.23
C LEU A 59 6.02 -7.31 0.79
N MET A 60 6.78 -8.32 0.37
CA MET A 60 7.24 -9.38 1.26
C MET A 60 8.59 -8.99 1.86
N PRO A 61 8.83 -9.28 3.16
CA PRO A 61 10.07 -8.90 3.84
C PRO A 61 11.32 -9.42 3.12
N GLY A 62 12.32 -8.55 2.98
CA GLY A 62 13.60 -8.88 2.36
C GLY A 62 13.55 -9.10 0.83
N GLN A 63 12.43 -8.77 0.18
CA GLN A 63 12.28 -8.86 -1.27
C GLN A 63 12.27 -7.47 -1.90
N SER A 64 11.15 -7.05 -2.52
CA SER A 64 11.04 -5.72 -3.13
C SER A 64 10.72 -4.67 -2.07
N ARG A 65 11.34 -3.50 -2.16
CA ARG A 65 11.05 -2.35 -1.32
C ARG A 65 10.23 -1.34 -2.10
N TYR A 66 9.37 -0.61 -1.41
CA TYR A 66 8.58 0.46 -2.03
C TYR A 66 9.48 1.51 -2.71
N ARG A 67 10.63 1.81 -2.10
CA ARG A 67 11.61 2.76 -2.64
C ARG A 67 12.32 2.26 -3.91
N ASP A 68 12.43 0.96 -4.13
CA ASP A 68 13.01 0.41 -5.36
C ASP A 68 12.07 0.64 -6.56
N ILE A 69 10.78 0.70 -6.31
CA ILE A 69 9.73 0.95 -7.31
C ILE A 69 9.49 2.45 -7.50
N PHE A 70 9.52 3.19 -6.40
CA PHE A 70 9.32 4.64 -6.36
C PHE A 70 10.54 5.29 -5.68
N PRO A 71 11.67 5.48 -6.39
CA PRO A 71 12.93 5.94 -5.79
C PRO A 71 12.86 7.38 -5.28
N ASP A 72 12.07 8.22 -5.95
CA ASP A 72 11.89 9.61 -5.57
C ASP A 72 10.69 9.74 -4.64
N ALA A 73 10.95 9.98 -3.36
CA ALA A 73 9.92 10.55 -2.50
C ALA A 73 9.42 11.82 -3.19
N ALA A 74 8.11 11.92 -3.45
CA ALA A 74 7.55 13.12 -4.04
C ALA A 74 8.08 14.34 -3.27
N PRO A 75 8.68 15.34 -3.94
CA PRO A 75 9.21 16.51 -3.26
C PRO A 75 8.12 17.14 -2.40
N GLU A 76 8.50 17.65 -1.22
CA GLU A 76 7.54 18.38 -0.37
C GLU A 76 6.84 19.45 -1.23
N GLY A 77 5.52 19.32 -1.38
CA GLY A 77 4.70 20.19 -2.26
C GLY A 77 4.46 19.67 -3.67
N GLY A 78 5.09 18.58 -4.12
CA GLY A 78 4.89 17.97 -5.46
C GLY A 78 3.73 16.98 -5.55
N TYR A 79 3.08 16.69 -4.44
CA TYR A 79 1.94 15.79 -4.37
C TYR A 79 0.64 16.58 -4.25
N THR A 80 -0.27 16.36 -5.19
CA THR A 80 -1.64 16.87 -5.05
C THR A 80 -2.40 15.92 -4.13
N PRO A 81 -2.76 16.33 -2.91
CA PRO A 81 -3.54 15.47 -2.02
C PRO A 81 -4.84 15.02 -2.70
N CYS A 82 -5.28 13.80 -2.46
CA CYS A 82 -6.58 13.29 -2.94
C CYS A 82 -7.74 14.22 -2.56
N SER A 83 -7.59 14.99 -1.48
CA SER A 83 -8.54 16.01 -1.04
C SER A 83 -8.70 17.19 -2.02
N LEU A 84 -7.70 17.47 -2.84
CA LEU A 84 -7.75 18.54 -3.85
C LEU A 84 -8.17 18.05 -5.24
N GLY A 85 -7.77 16.83 -5.62
CA GLY A 85 -8.11 16.22 -6.92
C GLY A 85 -9.40 15.40 -6.90
N GLY A 86 -9.87 15.04 -5.72
CA GLY A 86 -11.00 14.12 -5.54
C GLY A 86 -10.65 12.66 -5.88
N VAL A 87 -11.47 11.75 -5.40
CA VAL A 87 -11.39 10.31 -5.70
C VAL A 87 -12.82 9.79 -5.91
N LEU A 88 -13.03 8.95 -6.89
CA LEU A 88 -14.31 8.29 -7.11
C LEU A 88 -14.69 7.47 -5.85
N GLY A 89 -15.81 7.80 -5.21
CA GLY A 89 -16.20 7.25 -3.90
C GLY A 89 -16.14 5.73 -3.75
N PRO A 90 -16.60 4.92 -4.74
CA PRO A 90 -16.48 3.45 -4.67
C PRO A 90 -15.05 2.91 -4.79
N LEU A 91 -14.12 3.65 -5.38
CA LEU A 91 -12.77 3.16 -5.68
C LEU A 91 -11.98 2.72 -4.44
N PRO A 92 -11.96 3.45 -3.31
CA PRO A 92 -11.32 2.97 -2.09
C PRO A 92 -11.89 1.65 -1.59
N GLY A 93 -13.20 1.41 -1.80
CA GLY A 93 -13.84 0.14 -1.46
C GLY A 93 -13.33 -1.03 -2.31
N ILE A 94 -13.16 -0.81 -3.62
CA ILE A 94 -12.57 -1.81 -4.53
C ILE A 94 -11.14 -2.14 -4.10
N ILE A 95 -10.30 -1.11 -3.92
CA ILE A 95 -8.90 -1.26 -3.52
C ILE A 95 -8.79 -1.93 -2.15
N GLY A 96 -9.56 -1.50 -1.17
CA GLY A 96 -9.57 -2.10 0.17
C GLY A 96 -10.01 -3.56 0.18
N SER A 97 -10.96 -3.95 -0.68
CA SER A 97 -11.36 -5.35 -0.84
C SER A 97 -10.27 -6.22 -1.45
N ILE A 98 -9.51 -5.67 -2.40
CA ILE A 98 -8.34 -6.35 -2.98
C ILE A 98 -7.24 -6.48 -1.92
N GLN A 99 -6.95 -5.43 -1.14
CA GLN A 99 -6.00 -5.50 -0.02
C GLN A 99 -6.39 -6.58 1.00
N ALA A 100 -7.66 -6.65 1.38
CA ALA A 100 -8.17 -7.68 2.29
C ALA A 100 -7.96 -9.10 1.72
N SER A 101 -8.16 -9.28 0.41
CA SER A 101 -7.91 -10.55 -0.27
C SER A 101 -6.43 -10.93 -0.25
N GLU A 102 -5.52 -9.96 -0.43
CA GLU A 102 -4.07 -10.18 -0.29
C GLU A 102 -3.70 -10.63 1.12
N VAL A 103 -4.24 -9.98 2.16
CA VAL A 103 -4.03 -10.37 3.56
C VAL A 103 -4.47 -11.82 3.80
N ILE A 104 -5.66 -12.20 3.32
CA ILE A 104 -6.16 -13.58 3.44
C ILE A 104 -5.21 -14.56 2.77
N LYS A 105 -4.71 -14.25 1.57
CA LYS A 105 -3.74 -15.10 0.86
C LYS A 105 -2.43 -15.26 1.62
N ILE A 106 -1.91 -14.18 2.21
CA ILE A 106 -0.70 -14.24 3.05
C ILE A 106 -0.91 -15.16 4.25
N ILE A 107 -2.02 -15.00 4.97
CA ILE A 107 -2.32 -15.77 6.20
C ILE A 107 -2.56 -17.24 5.90
N THR A 108 -3.28 -17.54 4.83
CA THR A 108 -3.69 -18.92 4.50
C THR A 108 -2.71 -19.67 3.60
N GLY A 109 -1.78 -18.96 2.96
CA GLY A 109 -0.92 -19.53 1.93
C GLY A 109 -1.65 -19.86 0.63
N ALA A 110 -2.89 -19.42 0.45
CA ALA A 110 -3.71 -19.74 -0.72
C ALA A 110 -3.40 -18.80 -1.91
N GLY A 111 -3.36 -19.36 -3.11
CA GLY A 111 -3.22 -18.60 -4.34
C GLY A 111 -1.84 -17.96 -4.53
N LYS A 112 -1.82 -16.81 -5.21
CA LYS A 112 -0.62 -16.01 -5.47
C LYS A 112 -0.85 -14.58 -5.02
N THR A 113 0.02 -14.05 -4.20
CA THR A 113 0.01 -12.64 -3.79
C THR A 113 0.51 -11.74 -4.91
N LEU A 114 0.28 -10.43 -4.76
CA LEU A 114 0.83 -9.38 -5.62
C LEU A 114 2.29 -9.04 -5.26
N ASP A 115 3.05 -10.03 -4.78
CA ASP A 115 4.49 -9.86 -4.57
C ASP A 115 5.21 -9.69 -5.93
N ARG A 116 6.08 -8.68 -6.04
CA ARG A 116 6.77 -8.26 -7.26
C ARG A 116 5.83 -7.94 -8.44
N ARG A 117 4.62 -7.60 -8.13
CA ARG A 117 3.59 -7.22 -9.10
C ARG A 117 2.76 -6.09 -8.52
N MET A 118 2.38 -5.16 -9.36
CA MET A 118 1.42 -4.11 -9.02
C MET A 118 0.17 -4.31 -9.86
N LEU A 119 -0.97 -4.39 -9.20
CA LEU A 119 -2.27 -4.35 -9.85
C LEU A 119 -2.72 -2.90 -9.97
N LEU A 120 -2.96 -2.46 -11.18
CA LEU A 120 -3.55 -1.16 -11.51
C LEU A 120 -5.04 -1.36 -11.81
N VAL A 121 -5.88 -0.52 -11.26
CA VAL A 121 -7.33 -0.53 -11.44
C VAL A 121 -7.73 0.83 -11.99
N ASN A 122 -8.43 0.83 -13.13
CA ASN A 122 -9.07 2.03 -13.67
C ASN A 122 -10.58 1.88 -13.55
N ALA A 123 -11.22 2.73 -12.75
CA ALA A 123 -12.63 2.64 -12.45
C ALA A 123 -13.53 3.30 -13.53
N LEU A 124 -12.94 4.00 -14.52
CA LEU A 124 -13.73 4.56 -15.64
C LEU A 124 -14.13 3.50 -16.65
N ASP A 125 -13.23 2.57 -16.95
CA ASP A 125 -13.45 1.50 -17.91
C ASP A 125 -13.46 0.11 -17.25
N MET A 126 -13.30 0.05 -15.92
CA MET A 126 -13.24 -1.18 -15.13
C MET A 126 -12.12 -2.13 -15.58
N SER A 127 -11.01 -1.57 -16.05
CA SER A 127 -9.85 -2.37 -16.41
C SER A 127 -8.96 -2.67 -15.20
N PHE A 128 -8.37 -3.86 -15.24
CA PHE A 128 -7.41 -4.37 -14.25
C PHE A 128 -6.14 -4.79 -14.99
N THR A 129 -5.05 -4.09 -14.73
CA THR A 129 -3.78 -4.34 -15.40
C THR A 129 -2.72 -4.71 -14.39
N GLU A 130 -2.03 -5.82 -14.61
CA GLU A 130 -0.91 -6.26 -13.78
C GLU A 130 0.40 -5.86 -14.45
N ILE A 131 1.29 -5.23 -13.67
CA ILE A 131 2.65 -4.91 -14.09
C ILE A 131 3.65 -5.58 -13.15
N LYS A 132 4.79 -6.02 -13.67
CA LYS A 132 5.92 -6.51 -12.87
C LYS A 132 6.71 -5.32 -12.32
N VAL A 133 7.12 -5.41 -11.07
CA VAL A 133 7.89 -4.40 -10.37
C VAL A 133 9.12 -5.01 -9.71
#